data_946f2196b4a4aa439e84d99441f9d206
#
_entry.id   946f2196b4a4aa439e84d99441f9d206
#
_cell.length_a   1.000
_cell.length_b   1.000
_cell.length_c   1.000
_cell.angle_alpha   90.00
_cell.angle_beta   90.00
_cell.angle_gamma   90.00
#
_symmetry.space_group_name_H-M   'P 1'
#
loop_
_entity.id
_entity.type
_entity.pdbx_description
1 polymer ?
#
loop_
_entity_poly.entity_id
_entity_poly.type
_entity_poly.pdbx_seq_one_letter_code
_entity_poly.pdbx_strand_id
1 'polypeptide(L)'
;MTGLLERVLTVRPVTPADRAAVHGFLAGLTLDSAYRRFFTGLGAPSSTLVRHLVEVDHDRREAVLAGWGEQVVGLADCTRLDDGVTVELGVVVADRWQRRGLGPRLARTVLELAIARGARMVRMHALAQNDRVARLIRRSWPGAVPARDGPVLAWDLALPVGPGHLTGAAARGR
;
A
#
# COMPACT_ATOMS: atom_id res chain seq x y z
N MET A 1 6.33 -38.10 -5.96
CA MET A 1 5.08 -37.45 -5.50
C MET A 1 5.42 -36.03 -5.08
N THR A 2 5.33 -35.11 -6.03
CA THR A 2 5.60 -33.68 -5.79
C THR A 2 4.32 -33.08 -5.22
N GLY A 3 4.31 -32.82 -3.90
CA GLY A 3 3.17 -32.20 -3.25
C GLY A 3 2.86 -30.85 -3.90
N LEU A 4 1.65 -30.68 -4.42
CA LEU A 4 1.08 -29.40 -4.75
C LEU A 4 1.01 -28.62 -3.42
N LEU A 5 2.03 -27.78 -3.16
CA LEU A 5 1.93 -26.75 -2.14
C LEU A 5 0.80 -25.83 -2.61
N GLU A 6 -0.34 -25.93 -1.95
CA GLU A 6 -1.46 -25.04 -2.16
C GLU A 6 -0.93 -23.60 -1.98
N ARG A 7 -0.86 -22.85 -3.08
CA ARG A 7 -0.34 -21.49 -3.05
C ARG A 7 -1.35 -20.61 -2.34
N VAL A 8 -1.08 -20.29 -1.08
CA VAL A 8 -1.93 -19.42 -0.27
C VAL A 8 -1.48 -17.95 -0.44
N LEU A 9 -2.44 -17.06 -0.60
CA LEU A 9 -2.19 -15.63 -0.58
C LEU A 9 -1.98 -15.15 0.86
N THR A 10 -0.76 -14.75 1.17
CA THR A 10 -0.37 -14.23 2.49
C THR A 10 -0.13 -12.73 2.45
N VAL A 11 -0.37 -12.04 3.58
CA VAL A 11 0.07 -10.66 3.79
C VAL A 11 0.85 -10.61 5.09
N ARG A 12 2.07 -10.08 5.04
CA ARG A 12 2.98 -10.01 6.18
C ARG A 12 3.90 -8.79 6.11
N PRO A 13 4.49 -8.37 7.24
CA PRO A 13 5.57 -7.38 7.21
C PRO A 13 6.72 -7.80 6.30
N VAL A 14 7.37 -6.82 5.70
CA VAL A 14 8.59 -7.04 4.92
C VAL A 14 9.77 -7.33 5.84
N THR A 15 10.79 -7.98 5.28
CA THR A 15 12.09 -8.17 5.92
C THR A 15 13.20 -7.85 4.93
N PRO A 16 14.44 -7.58 5.37
CA PRO A 16 15.56 -7.39 4.45
C PRO A 16 15.83 -8.57 3.52
N ALA A 17 15.42 -9.79 3.91
CA ALA A 17 15.53 -10.99 3.07
C ALA A 17 14.63 -10.94 1.82
N ASP A 18 13.59 -10.10 1.82
CA ASP A 18 12.65 -9.95 0.70
C ASP A 18 13.22 -9.10 -0.45
N ARG A 19 14.44 -8.56 -0.31
CA ARG A 19 15.04 -7.63 -1.28
C ARG A 19 14.98 -8.13 -2.72
N ALA A 20 15.39 -9.36 -2.99
CA ALA A 20 15.39 -9.93 -4.34
C ALA A 20 13.96 -10.10 -4.89
N ALA A 21 13.04 -10.58 -4.06
CA ALA A 21 11.64 -10.79 -4.44
C ALA A 21 10.92 -9.46 -4.70
N VAL A 22 11.14 -8.44 -3.87
CA VAL A 22 10.59 -7.09 -4.06
C VAL A 22 11.19 -6.43 -5.31
N HIS A 23 12.50 -6.58 -5.55
CA HIS A 23 13.11 -6.09 -6.79
C HIS A 23 12.44 -6.72 -8.02
N GLY A 24 12.29 -8.05 -8.05
CA GLY A 24 11.64 -8.75 -9.14
C GLY A 24 10.18 -8.33 -9.34
N PHE A 25 9.44 -8.13 -8.25
CA PHE A 25 8.07 -7.62 -8.28
C PHE A 25 7.99 -6.23 -8.93
N LEU A 26 8.82 -5.29 -8.49
CA LEU A 26 8.84 -3.91 -9.03
C LEU A 26 9.26 -3.89 -10.50
N ALA A 27 10.26 -4.69 -10.89
CA ALA A 27 10.70 -4.82 -12.26
C ALA A 27 9.62 -5.41 -13.19
N GLY A 28 8.71 -6.20 -12.66
CA GLY A 28 7.59 -6.82 -13.39
C GLY A 28 6.32 -5.96 -13.48
N LEU A 29 6.29 -4.76 -12.90
CA LEU A 29 5.16 -3.85 -13.03
C LEU A 29 5.06 -3.27 -14.44
N THR A 30 3.83 -3.05 -14.93
CA THR A 30 3.64 -2.23 -16.13
C THR A 30 4.07 -0.79 -15.86
N LEU A 31 4.44 -0.07 -16.90
CA LEU A 31 4.79 1.35 -16.80
C LEU A 31 3.67 2.18 -16.19
N ASP A 32 2.40 1.86 -16.50
CA ASP A 32 1.24 2.52 -15.92
C ASP A 32 1.13 2.28 -14.41
N SER A 33 1.24 1.03 -13.96
CA SER A 33 1.20 0.70 -12.53
C SER A 33 2.36 1.31 -11.75
N ALA A 34 3.55 1.30 -12.32
CA ALA A 34 4.73 1.93 -11.74
C ALA A 34 4.54 3.46 -11.64
N TYR A 35 4.08 4.10 -12.72
CA TYR A 35 3.84 5.55 -12.74
C TYR A 35 2.76 5.97 -11.74
N ARG A 36 1.65 5.21 -11.64
CA ARG A 36 0.59 5.49 -10.66
C ARG A 36 1.05 5.40 -9.21
N ARG A 37 2.08 4.61 -8.93
CA ARG A 37 2.61 4.43 -7.57
C ARG A 37 3.71 5.43 -7.24
N PHE A 38 4.62 5.68 -8.17
CA PHE A 38 5.84 6.43 -7.90
C PHE A 38 5.86 7.83 -8.53
N PHE A 39 4.86 8.17 -9.35
CA PHE A 39 4.72 9.44 -10.07
C PHE A 39 5.92 9.76 -10.98
N THR A 40 6.78 8.80 -11.21
CA THR A 40 7.93 8.86 -12.12
C THR A 40 7.94 7.64 -13.03
N GLY A 41 8.49 7.79 -14.23
CA GLY A 41 8.77 6.63 -15.07
C GLY A 41 9.81 5.75 -14.36
N LEU A 42 9.37 4.62 -13.80
CA LEU A 42 10.31 3.61 -13.33
C LEU A 42 10.90 2.90 -14.55
N GLY A 43 12.18 3.14 -14.75
CA GLY A 43 13.01 2.18 -15.44
C GLY A 43 13.23 0.93 -14.57
N ALA A 44 14.41 0.33 -14.59
CA ALA A 44 14.75 -0.71 -13.61
C ALA A 44 14.67 -0.13 -12.19
N PRO A 45 14.04 -0.83 -11.23
CA PRO A 45 13.96 -0.36 -9.84
C PRO A 45 15.38 -0.24 -9.25
N SER A 46 15.69 0.94 -8.70
CA SER A 46 17.00 1.16 -8.10
C SER A 46 17.17 0.34 -6.82
N SER A 47 18.42 -0.06 -6.53
CA SER A 47 18.74 -0.76 -5.27
C SER A 47 18.39 0.09 -4.04
N THR A 48 18.48 1.42 -4.15
CA THR A 48 18.11 2.36 -3.09
C THR A 48 16.63 2.34 -2.82
N LEU A 49 15.77 2.34 -3.86
CA LEU A 49 14.32 2.21 -3.71
C LEU A 49 13.96 0.88 -3.04
N VAL A 50 14.49 -0.22 -3.54
CA VAL A 50 14.21 -1.55 -2.98
C VAL A 50 14.63 -1.62 -1.51
N ARG A 51 15.83 -1.15 -1.19
CA ARG A 51 16.32 -1.09 0.19
C ARG A 51 15.40 -0.26 1.08
N HIS A 52 14.97 0.92 0.61
CA HIS A 52 14.04 1.78 1.34
C HIS A 52 12.72 1.06 1.68
N LEU A 53 12.23 0.21 0.78
CA LEU A 53 10.96 -0.51 0.94
C LEU A 53 11.07 -1.76 1.83
N VAL A 54 12.26 -2.36 2.00
CA VAL A 54 12.43 -3.59 2.78
C VAL A 54 13.21 -3.40 4.09
N GLU A 55 14.03 -2.37 4.20
CA GLU A 55 14.77 -2.03 5.42
C GLU A 55 13.99 -0.96 6.19
N VAL A 56 12.82 -1.34 6.73
CA VAL A 56 11.99 -0.47 7.56
C VAL A 56 12.38 -0.58 9.02
N ASP A 57 12.25 0.54 9.76
CA ASP A 57 12.62 0.61 11.19
C ASP A 57 11.47 0.22 12.12
N HIS A 58 10.28 -0.04 11.56
CA HIS A 58 9.06 -0.38 12.30
C HIS A 58 8.61 0.67 13.32
N ASP A 59 9.05 1.91 13.17
CA ASP A 59 8.66 3.07 13.96
C ASP A 59 8.23 4.23 13.05
N ARG A 60 9.16 4.80 12.30
CA ARG A 60 8.86 5.84 11.31
C ARG A 60 8.38 5.26 9.98
N ARG A 61 8.79 4.05 9.66
CA ARG A 61 8.44 3.37 8.40
C ARG A 61 7.94 1.97 8.67
N GLU A 62 6.83 1.65 8.03
CA GLU A 62 6.26 0.31 7.99
C GLU A 62 6.05 -0.13 6.57
N ALA A 63 6.21 -1.41 6.30
CA ALA A 63 5.87 -1.99 5.01
C ALA A 63 5.38 -3.44 5.16
N VAL A 64 4.43 -3.79 4.32
CA VAL A 64 3.88 -5.14 4.21
C VAL A 64 3.87 -5.59 2.76
N LEU A 65 4.07 -6.87 2.53
CA LEU A 65 3.96 -7.47 1.21
C LEU A 65 2.84 -8.52 1.17
N ALA A 66 2.28 -8.71 -0.01
CA ALA A 66 1.43 -9.85 -0.34
C ALA A 66 2.24 -10.85 -1.14
N GLY A 67 2.27 -12.10 -0.67
CA GLY A 67 2.95 -13.21 -1.30
C GLY A 67 1.96 -14.24 -1.86
N TRP A 68 2.30 -14.83 -3.00
CA TRP A 68 1.64 -15.99 -3.60
C TRP A 68 2.70 -17.05 -3.88
N GLY A 69 2.83 -18.02 -2.96
CA GLY A 69 4.02 -18.85 -2.91
C GLY A 69 5.26 -17.99 -2.68
N GLU A 70 6.27 -18.12 -3.51
CA GLU A 70 7.51 -17.33 -3.44
C GLU A 70 7.43 -15.97 -4.17
N GLN A 71 6.33 -15.70 -4.85
CA GLN A 71 6.17 -14.47 -5.63
C GLN A 71 5.55 -13.36 -4.78
N VAL A 72 6.18 -12.17 -4.78
CA VAL A 72 5.53 -10.95 -4.31
C VAL A 72 4.52 -10.49 -5.36
N VAL A 73 3.30 -10.21 -4.94
CA VAL A 73 2.19 -9.79 -5.82
C VAL A 73 1.60 -8.45 -5.42
N GLY A 74 2.05 -7.87 -4.32
CA GLY A 74 1.67 -6.54 -3.88
C GLY A 74 2.53 -6.06 -2.74
N LEU A 75 2.59 -4.74 -2.56
CA LEU A 75 3.35 -4.06 -1.52
C LEU A 75 2.55 -2.85 -1.04
N ALA A 76 2.56 -2.61 0.25
CA ALA A 76 2.15 -1.33 0.84
C ALA A 76 3.19 -0.88 1.86
N ASP A 77 3.44 0.41 1.87
CA ASP A 77 4.35 1.04 2.82
C ASP A 77 3.74 2.34 3.36
N CYS A 78 4.15 2.72 4.53
CA CYS A 78 3.84 4.04 5.06
C CYS A 78 5.07 4.64 5.74
N THR A 79 5.18 5.96 5.63
CA THR A 79 6.25 6.75 6.25
C THR A 79 5.63 7.84 7.12
N ARG A 80 6.07 7.94 8.37
CA ARG A 80 5.63 8.98 9.31
C ARG A 80 6.21 10.32 8.91
N LEU A 81 5.36 11.33 8.83
CA LEU A 81 5.74 12.70 8.55
C LEU A 81 6.29 13.39 9.82
N ASP A 82 6.83 14.60 9.64
CA ASP A 82 7.52 15.32 10.70
C ASP A 82 6.58 15.83 11.82
N ASP A 83 5.27 15.87 11.57
CA ASP A 83 4.27 16.16 12.60
C ASP A 83 4.11 15.02 13.64
N GLY A 84 4.72 13.87 13.38
CA GLY A 84 4.75 12.71 14.27
C GLY A 84 3.44 11.92 14.36
N VAL A 85 2.36 12.35 13.71
CA VAL A 85 1.03 11.73 13.78
C VAL A 85 0.45 11.34 12.43
N THR A 86 0.92 11.95 11.34
CA THR A 86 0.51 11.64 9.97
C THR A 86 1.46 10.61 9.36
N VAL A 87 0.91 9.62 8.67
CA VAL A 87 1.68 8.70 7.82
C VAL A 87 1.29 8.88 6.36
N GLU A 88 2.27 8.89 5.47
CA GLU A 88 2.04 8.86 4.03
C GLU A 88 1.98 7.42 3.56
N LEU A 89 0.88 7.05 2.87
CA LEU A 89 0.60 5.69 2.42
C LEU A 89 0.89 5.52 0.93
N GLY A 90 1.62 4.47 0.60
CA GLY A 90 1.78 3.98 -0.75
C GLY A 90 1.33 2.52 -0.90
N VAL A 91 0.66 2.20 -2.01
CA VAL A 91 0.19 0.84 -2.32
C VAL A 91 0.40 0.54 -3.79
N VAL A 92 0.92 -0.64 -4.09
CA VAL A 92 1.02 -1.17 -5.44
C VAL A 92 0.70 -2.65 -5.48
N VAL A 93 -0.03 -3.08 -6.51
CA VAL A 93 -0.43 -4.48 -6.74
C VAL A 93 -0.09 -4.86 -8.17
N ALA A 94 0.50 -6.03 -8.36
CA ALA A 94 0.78 -6.58 -9.69
C ALA A 94 -0.48 -6.58 -10.55
N ASP A 95 -0.36 -6.22 -11.83
CA ASP A 95 -1.48 -5.94 -12.72
C ASP A 95 -2.51 -7.07 -12.75
N ARG A 96 -2.06 -8.33 -12.84
CA ARG A 96 -2.91 -9.52 -12.82
C ARG A 96 -3.65 -9.77 -11.50
N TRP A 97 -3.21 -9.13 -10.39
CA TRP A 97 -3.77 -9.25 -9.06
C TRP A 97 -4.67 -8.07 -8.67
N GLN A 98 -4.74 -7.07 -9.51
CA GLN A 98 -5.61 -5.92 -9.28
C GLN A 98 -7.09 -6.31 -9.36
N ARG A 99 -7.97 -5.46 -8.82
CA ARG A 99 -9.44 -5.64 -8.77
C ARG A 99 -9.91 -6.87 -7.99
N ARG A 100 -9.06 -7.45 -7.14
CA ARG A 100 -9.36 -8.61 -6.28
C ARG A 100 -9.38 -8.25 -4.79
N GLY A 101 -9.46 -6.96 -4.44
CA GLY A 101 -9.48 -6.49 -3.05
C GLY A 101 -8.11 -6.48 -2.36
N LEU A 102 -7.04 -6.84 -3.06
CA LEU A 102 -5.70 -6.95 -2.46
C LEU A 102 -5.14 -5.59 -2.02
N GLY A 103 -5.31 -4.54 -2.82
CA GLY A 103 -4.85 -3.19 -2.46
C GLY A 103 -5.45 -2.67 -1.15
N PRO A 104 -6.78 -2.67 -0.96
CA PRO A 104 -7.42 -2.33 0.31
C PRO A 104 -6.96 -3.20 1.49
N ARG A 105 -6.72 -4.49 1.28
CA ARG A 105 -6.20 -5.39 2.32
C ARG A 105 -4.79 -4.99 2.75
N LEU A 106 -3.89 -4.74 1.81
CA LEU A 106 -2.52 -4.27 2.08
C LEU A 106 -2.53 -2.92 2.81
N ALA A 107 -3.31 -1.94 2.30
CA ALA A 107 -3.45 -0.63 2.93
C ALA A 107 -3.91 -0.75 4.39
N ARG A 108 -4.96 -1.54 4.64
CA ARG A 108 -5.47 -1.78 5.99
C ARG A 108 -4.40 -2.37 6.90
N THR A 109 -3.71 -3.42 6.45
CA THR A 109 -2.69 -4.10 7.26
C THR A 109 -1.56 -3.15 7.66
N VAL A 110 -1.01 -2.37 6.72
CA VAL A 110 0.08 -1.43 7.06
C VAL A 110 -0.40 -0.27 7.93
N LEU A 111 -1.63 0.21 7.74
CA LEU A 111 -2.22 1.27 8.57
C LEU A 111 -2.52 0.79 9.98
N GLU A 112 -2.96 -0.45 10.18
CA GLU A 112 -3.14 -1.06 11.51
C GLU A 112 -1.81 -1.07 12.28
N LEU A 113 -0.71 -1.40 11.63
CA LEU A 113 0.63 -1.32 12.22
C LEU A 113 1.01 0.11 12.59
N ALA A 114 0.75 1.08 11.72
CA ALA A 114 1.02 2.49 11.97
C ALA A 114 0.16 3.06 13.11
N ILE A 115 -1.13 2.69 13.17
CA ILE A 115 -2.05 3.09 14.26
C ILE A 115 -1.57 2.55 15.60
N ALA A 116 -1.11 1.31 15.66
CA ALA A 116 -0.55 0.70 16.88
C ALA A 116 0.68 1.46 17.41
N ARG A 117 1.36 2.20 16.51
CA ARG A 117 2.50 3.07 16.84
C ARG A 117 2.15 4.55 16.92
N GLY A 118 0.88 4.88 17.05
CA GLY A 118 0.41 6.23 17.34
C GLY A 118 0.05 7.09 16.12
N ALA A 119 0.01 6.56 14.91
CA ALA A 119 -0.53 7.31 13.77
C ALA A 119 -2.00 7.65 14.00
N ARG A 120 -2.38 8.88 13.60
CA ARG A 120 -3.76 9.40 13.73
C ARG A 120 -4.31 9.92 12.42
N MET A 121 -3.44 10.21 11.47
CA MET A 121 -3.79 10.71 10.15
C MET A 121 -3.08 9.89 9.08
N VAL A 122 -3.72 9.75 7.92
CA VAL A 122 -3.08 9.21 6.73
C VAL A 122 -3.15 10.20 5.60
N ARG A 123 -2.01 10.42 4.94
CA ARG A 123 -1.90 11.14 3.69
C ARG A 123 -1.82 10.17 2.53
N MET A 124 -2.65 10.38 1.53
CA MET A 124 -2.66 9.59 0.30
C MET A 124 -2.58 10.50 -0.92
N HIS A 125 -1.81 10.07 -1.91
CA HIS A 125 -1.70 10.74 -3.20
C HIS A 125 -2.17 9.83 -4.31
N ALA A 126 -2.86 10.39 -5.30
CA ALA A 126 -3.20 9.68 -6.53
C ALA A 126 -3.25 10.65 -7.70
N LEU A 127 -2.99 10.14 -8.90
CA LEU A 127 -3.24 10.91 -10.12
C LEU A 127 -4.72 11.23 -10.24
N ALA A 128 -5.06 12.46 -10.65
CA ALA A 128 -6.44 12.91 -10.80
C ALA A 128 -7.29 12.02 -11.72
N GLN A 129 -6.64 11.39 -12.71
CA GLN A 129 -7.27 10.42 -13.62
C GLN A 129 -7.44 9.02 -13.00
N ASN A 130 -6.97 8.78 -11.77
CA ASN A 130 -7.12 7.50 -11.09
C ASN A 130 -8.44 7.46 -10.30
N ASP A 131 -9.57 7.52 -11.02
CA ASP A 131 -10.92 7.48 -10.45
C ASP A 131 -11.16 6.29 -9.52
N ARG A 132 -10.45 5.19 -9.75
CA ARG A 132 -10.58 3.99 -8.93
C ARG A 132 -10.13 4.23 -7.49
N VAL A 133 -8.95 4.83 -7.32
CA VAL A 133 -8.44 5.16 -5.98
C VAL A 133 -9.34 6.19 -5.33
N ALA A 134 -9.75 7.24 -6.06
CA ALA A 134 -10.69 8.23 -5.55
C ALA A 134 -12.02 7.63 -5.08
N ARG A 135 -12.57 6.64 -5.81
CA ARG A 135 -13.78 5.92 -5.38
C ARG A 135 -13.53 5.06 -4.14
N LEU A 136 -12.40 4.38 -4.04
CA LEU A 136 -12.04 3.58 -2.85
C LEU A 136 -11.92 4.48 -1.61
N ILE A 137 -11.27 5.63 -1.74
CA ILE A 137 -11.12 6.60 -0.66
C ILE A 137 -12.49 7.11 -0.20
N ARG A 138 -13.36 7.53 -1.12
CA ARG A 138 -14.72 8.01 -0.77
C ARG A 138 -15.59 6.94 -0.11
N ARG A 139 -15.40 5.66 -0.43
CA ARG A 139 -16.12 4.56 0.24
C ARG A 139 -15.64 4.36 1.68
N SER A 140 -14.35 4.51 1.93
CA SER A 140 -13.76 4.32 3.26
C SER A 140 -13.91 5.57 4.14
N TRP A 141 -13.89 6.75 3.53
CA TRP A 141 -14.06 8.06 4.18
C TRP A 141 -15.12 8.89 3.43
N PRO A 142 -16.41 8.66 3.74
CA PRO A 142 -17.48 9.48 3.18
C PRO A 142 -17.26 10.96 3.52
N GLY A 143 -17.30 11.82 2.52
CA GLY A 143 -17.01 13.25 2.68
C GLY A 143 -15.54 13.64 2.50
N ALA A 144 -14.63 12.70 2.22
CA ALA A 144 -13.24 13.01 1.89
C ALA A 144 -13.14 13.90 0.64
N VAL A 145 -12.57 15.08 0.80
CA VAL A 145 -12.32 16.05 -0.28
C VAL A 145 -10.82 16.15 -0.50
N PRO A 146 -10.32 15.91 -1.72
CA PRO A 146 -8.91 16.06 -1.99
C PRO A 146 -8.50 17.52 -2.20
N ALA A 147 -7.31 17.86 -1.77
CA ALA A 147 -6.58 18.99 -2.31
C ALA A 147 -6.00 18.60 -3.68
N ARG A 148 -5.91 19.57 -4.60
CA ARG A 148 -5.36 19.33 -5.93
C ARG A 148 -4.06 20.09 -6.11
N ASP A 149 -3.03 19.38 -6.53
CA ASP A 149 -1.76 19.94 -6.95
C ASP A 149 -1.41 19.41 -8.36
N GLY A 150 -1.67 20.23 -9.36
CA GLY A 150 -1.51 19.86 -10.76
C GLY A 150 -2.28 18.56 -11.12
N PRO A 151 -1.57 17.52 -11.59
CA PRO A 151 -2.16 16.24 -11.93
C PRO A 151 -2.41 15.32 -10.72
N VAL A 152 -2.00 15.72 -9.52
CA VAL A 152 -2.07 14.90 -8.30
C VAL A 152 -3.19 15.39 -7.40
N LEU A 153 -3.93 14.46 -6.83
CA LEU A 153 -4.88 14.67 -5.73
C LEU A 153 -4.23 14.17 -4.44
N ALA A 154 -4.38 14.95 -3.37
CA ALA A 154 -3.92 14.61 -2.04
C ALA A 154 -5.09 14.60 -1.05
N TRP A 155 -5.15 13.59 -0.20
CA TRP A 155 -6.12 13.48 0.89
C TRP A 155 -5.38 13.37 2.22
N ASP A 156 -5.81 14.16 3.19
CA ASP A 156 -5.44 14.02 4.60
C ASP A 156 -6.66 13.53 5.36
N LEU A 157 -6.61 12.32 5.88
CA LEU A 157 -7.75 11.60 6.43
C LEU A 157 -7.47 11.11 7.84
N ALA A 158 -8.45 11.28 8.73
CA ALA A 158 -8.35 10.76 10.08
C ALA A 158 -8.35 9.22 10.07
N LEU A 159 -7.43 8.63 10.82
CA LEU A 159 -7.43 7.21 11.13
C LEU A 159 -8.29 6.93 12.37
N PRO A 160 -9.01 5.80 12.42
CA PRO A 160 -9.81 5.44 13.58
C PRO A 160 -8.92 5.25 14.82
N VAL A 161 -9.42 5.70 15.97
CA VAL A 161 -8.72 5.53 17.25
C VAL A 161 -9.00 4.11 17.78
N GLY A 162 -7.96 3.28 17.83
CA GLY A 162 -8.01 1.93 18.39
C GLY A 162 -7.95 0.79 17.36
N PRO A 163 -7.47 -0.38 17.79
CA PRO A 163 -7.44 -1.57 16.93
C PRO A 163 -8.86 -2.07 16.66
N GLY A 164 -9.21 -2.27 15.39
CA GLY A 164 -10.44 -2.94 14.98
C GLY A 164 -11.47 -2.13 14.18
N HIS A 165 -11.26 -0.85 13.90
CA HIS A 165 -12.27 -0.01 13.26
C HIS A 165 -12.13 0.16 11.72
N LEU A 166 -11.13 -0.45 11.09
CA LEU A 166 -11.01 -0.47 9.61
C LEU A 166 -11.91 -1.53 8.95
N THR A 167 -12.72 -2.25 9.73
CA THR A 167 -13.61 -3.32 9.24
C THR A 167 -14.99 -2.84 8.77
N GLY A 168 -15.29 -1.55 8.84
CA GLY A 168 -16.66 -1.01 8.63
C GLY A 168 -17.11 -0.80 7.18
N ALA A 169 -16.26 -0.97 6.17
CA ALA A 169 -16.62 -0.61 4.79
C ALA A 169 -16.91 -1.78 3.84
N ALA A 170 -16.80 -3.04 4.29
CA ALA A 170 -16.95 -4.21 3.40
C ALA A 170 -18.17 -5.11 3.69
N ALA A 171 -19.03 -4.77 4.65
CA ALA A 171 -20.15 -5.63 5.05
C ALA A 171 -21.48 -4.90 5.11
N ARG A 172 -21.96 -4.31 4.04
CA ARG A 172 -23.39 -4.08 3.77
C ARG A 172 -23.63 -4.07 2.25
N GLY A 173 -23.92 -5.22 1.72
CA GLY A 173 -24.44 -5.42 0.39
C GLY A 173 -25.28 -6.69 0.40
N ARG A 174 -26.56 -6.57 0.70
CA ARG A 174 -27.61 -7.46 0.23
C ARG A 174 -28.20 -6.87 -1.02
#